data_89420f7e21f77f685c065147042fc200
#
_entry.id   89420f7e21f77f685c065147042fc200
#
_cell.length_a   1.000
_cell.length_b   1.000
_cell.length_c   1.000
_cell.angle_alpha   90.00
_cell.angle_beta   90.00
_cell.angle_gamma   90.00
#
_symmetry.space_group_name_H-M   'P 1'
#
loop_
_entity.id
_entity.type
_entity.pdbx_description
1 polymer ?
#
loop_
_entity_poly.entity_id
_entity_poly.type
_entity_poly.pdbx_seq_one_letter_code
_entity_poly.pdbx_strand_id
1 'polypeptide(L)'
;MFYHLFPGGVEVINKFSKVPLYTQLKNIIMEKIESGEYPEDTKIPSEQELCEMYDISRPTVRQAIIELTNSGILYKMKGKGTFVA
;
A
#
# COMPACT_ATOMS: atom_id res chain seq x y z
N MET A 1 9.12 22.87 -4.75
CA MET A 1 8.96 22.29 -4.39
C MET A 1 8.76 21.73 -4.20
N PHE A 2 8.73 21.69 -4.57
CA PHE A 2 8.42 20.80 -4.22
C PHE A 2 8.32 20.18 -3.86
N TYR A 3 8.31 20.16 -4.08
CA TYR A 3 8.10 19.20 -3.63
C TYR A 3 7.87 18.63 -3.23
N HIS A 4 7.90 18.79 -3.49
CA HIS A 4 7.59 17.96 -3.08
C HIS A 4 7.52 17.35 -2.97
N LEU A 5 7.81 17.58 -3.17
CA LEU A 5 7.71 16.80 -2.99
C LEU A 5 7.64 16.23 -2.58
N PHE A 6 7.62 16.20 -2.56
CA PHE A 6 7.37 15.41 -2.21
C PHE A 6 7.85 14.84 -1.57
N PRO A 7 7.70 15.14 -1.19
CA PRO A 7 8.52 14.33 -0.50
C PRO A 7 8.21 12.91 -0.61
N GLY A 8 8.42 12.34 -0.17
CA GLY A 8 8.16 11.04 -0.24
C GLY A 8 8.10 10.51 -1.58
N GLY A 9 7.62 11.13 -2.40
CA GLY A 9 7.64 10.81 -3.78
C GLY A 9 7.39 9.37 -4.16
N VAL A 10 7.05 8.50 -3.20
CA VAL A 10 6.89 7.09 -3.50
C VAL A 10 5.43 6.69 -3.67
N GLU A 11 4.56 7.67 -3.84
CA GLU A 11 3.13 7.37 -4.01
C GLU A 11 2.77 7.11 -5.46
N VAL A 12 3.76 7.01 -6.33
CA VAL A 12 3.55 6.78 -7.76
C VAL A 12 4.11 5.42 -8.13
N ILE A 13 3.25 4.60 -8.72
CA ILE A 13 3.68 3.31 -9.26
C ILE A 13 4.39 3.57 -10.60
N ASN A 14 5.58 3.03 -10.75
CA ASN A 14 6.33 3.11 -12.00
C ASN A 14 6.28 1.77 -12.70
N LYS A 15 5.44 1.67 -13.72
CA LYS A 15 5.23 0.40 -14.43
C LYS A 15 6.38 0.01 -15.32
N PHE A 16 7.32 0.94 -15.55
CA PHE A 16 8.51 0.67 -16.36
C PHE A 16 9.73 0.33 -15.52
N SER A 17 9.60 0.39 -14.21
CA SER A 17 10.69 0.03 -13.29
C SER A 17 10.89 -1.49 -13.29
N LYS A 18 12.12 -1.93 -12.99
CA LYS A 18 12.41 -3.35 -12.79
C LYS A 18 11.88 -3.87 -11.46
N VAL A 19 11.51 -2.95 -10.56
CA VAL A 19 10.94 -3.35 -9.26
C VAL A 19 9.51 -3.85 -9.50
N PRO A 20 9.18 -5.06 -9.05
CA PRO A 20 7.83 -5.59 -9.24
C PRO A 20 6.76 -4.66 -8.68
N LEU A 21 5.61 -4.62 -9.35
CA LEU A 21 4.54 -3.71 -8.95
C LEU A 21 4.08 -3.96 -7.52
N TYR A 22 3.99 -5.23 -7.11
CA TYR A 22 3.54 -5.52 -5.75
C TYR A 22 4.54 -5.01 -4.71
N THR A 23 5.83 -5.04 -5.03
CA THR A 23 6.86 -4.50 -4.13
C THR A 23 6.72 -2.98 -4.02
N GLN A 24 6.46 -2.32 -5.14
CA GLN A 24 6.24 -0.88 -5.12
C GLN A 24 5.03 -0.52 -4.26
N LEU A 25 3.94 -1.28 -4.38
CA LEU A 25 2.76 -1.02 -3.57
C LEU A 25 3.03 -1.26 -2.08
N LYS A 26 3.77 -2.33 -1.76
CA LYS A 26 4.18 -2.57 -0.37
C LYS A 26 4.92 -1.37 0.19
N ASN A 27 5.87 -0.84 -0.58
CA ASN A 27 6.67 0.30 -0.14
C ASN A 27 5.82 1.53 0.07
N ILE A 28 4.84 1.77 -0.81
CA ILE A 28 3.92 2.89 -0.66
C ILE A 28 3.12 2.76 0.64
N ILE A 29 2.57 1.58 0.89
CA ILE A 29 1.76 1.37 2.09
C ILE A 29 2.62 1.54 3.35
N MET A 30 3.83 0.97 3.34
CA MET A 30 4.72 1.11 4.49
C MET A 30 5.11 2.57 4.74
N GLU A 31 5.33 3.33 3.67
CA GLU A 31 5.64 4.76 3.78
C GLU A 31 4.49 5.50 4.43
N LYS A 32 3.27 5.20 4.03
CA LYS A 32 2.09 5.86 4.58
C LYS A 32 1.88 5.50 6.05
N ILE A 33 2.25 4.28 6.43
CA ILE A 33 2.18 3.87 7.83
C ILE A 33 3.23 4.64 8.64
N GLU A 34 4.47 4.71 8.13
CA GLU A 34 5.55 5.38 8.84
C GLU A 34 5.30 6.88 8.97
N SER A 35 4.71 7.48 7.96
CA SER A 35 4.42 8.92 7.99
C SER A 35 3.23 9.28 8.87
N GLY A 36 2.47 8.27 9.32
CA GLY A 36 1.28 8.50 10.13
C GLY A 36 0.02 8.72 9.32
N GLU A 37 0.11 8.67 7.99
CA GLU A 37 -1.08 8.80 7.16
C GLU A 37 -2.04 7.64 7.38
N TYR A 38 -1.50 6.44 7.63
CA TYR A 38 -2.29 5.27 8.01
C TYR A 38 -1.92 4.91 9.46
N PRO A 39 -2.64 5.46 10.44
CA PRO A 39 -2.31 5.18 11.85
C PRO A 39 -2.61 3.74 12.24
N GLU A 40 -2.01 3.32 13.35
CA GLU A 40 -2.23 1.99 13.92
C GLU A 40 -3.72 1.74 14.15
N ASP A 41 -4.15 0.52 13.85
CA ASP A 41 -5.54 0.05 14.03
C ASP A 41 -6.57 0.78 13.19
N THR A 42 -6.14 1.51 12.15
CA THR A 42 -7.07 2.10 11.20
C THR A 42 -7.13 1.26 9.93
N LYS A 43 -8.26 1.34 9.27
CA LYS A 43 -8.52 0.59 8.05
C LYS A 43 -7.82 1.25 6.86
N ILE A 44 -7.11 0.45 6.06
CA ILE A 44 -6.52 0.97 4.82
C ILE A 44 -7.53 0.79 3.67
N PRO A 45 -7.28 1.41 2.51
CA PRO A 45 -8.17 1.21 1.37
C PRO A 45 -8.29 -0.26 1.00
N SER A 46 -9.44 -0.64 0.46
CA SER A 46 -9.71 -2.02 0.05
C SER A 46 -8.86 -2.40 -1.15
N GLU A 47 -8.81 -3.71 -1.46
CA GLU A 47 -8.12 -4.18 -2.66
C GLU A 47 -8.64 -3.48 -3.90
N GLN A 48 -9.97 -3.35 -4.02
CA GLN A 48 -10.55 -2.70 -5.18
C GLN A 48 -10.15 -1.23 -5.25
N GLU A 49 -10.19 -0.54 -4.12
CA GLU A 49 -9.78 0.86 -4.07
C GLU A 49 -8.32 1.03 -4.46
N LEU A 50 -7.45 0.15 -3.96
CA LEU A 50 -6.03 0.20 -4.30
C LEU A 50 -5.80 -0.08 -5.79
N CYS A 51 -6.56 -1.02 -6.38
CA CYS A 51 -6.49 -1.27 -7.81
C CYS A 51 -6.82 -0.01 -8.60
N GLU A 52 -7.86 0.70 -8.19
CA GLU A 52 -8.29 1.91 -8.88
C GLU A 52 -7.33 3.07 -8.66
N MET A 53 -6.83 3.22 -7.44
CA MET A 53 -5.93 4.31 -7.10
C MET A 53 -4.63 4.25 -7.89
N TYR A 54 -4.10 3.05 -8.09
CA TYR A 54 -2.78 2.88 -8.70
C TYR A 54 -2.83 2.24 -10.08
N ASP A 55 -4.02 1.92 -10.56
CA ASP A 55 -4.21 1.32 -11.88
C ASP A 55 -3.37 0.05 -12.04
N ILE A 56 -3.51 -0.87 -11.09
CA ILE A 56 -2.82 -2.16 -11.11
C ILE A 56 -3.83 -3.27 -10.88
N SER A 57 -3.43 -4.50 -11.24
CA SER A 57 -4.32 -5.64 -11.21
C SER A 57 -4.63 -6.09 -9.79
N ARG A 58 -5.78 -6.74 -9.63
CA ARG A 58 -6.18 -7.26 -8.33
C ARG A 58 -5.17 -8.29 -7.78
N PRO A 59 -4.66 -9.25 -8.59
CA PRO A 59 -3.65 -10.17 -8.06
C PRO A 59 -2.40 -9.47 -7.55
N THR A 60 -1.98 -8.39 -8.20
CA THR A 60 -0.83 -7.61 -7.76
C THR A 60 -1.09 -6.97 -6.40
N VAL A 61 -2.26 -6.34 -6.25
CA VAL A 61 -2.64 -5.73 -4.97
C VAL A 61 -2.72 -6.80 -3.88
N ARG A 62 -3.36 -7.94 -4.21
CA ARG A 62 -3.52 -9.01 -3.23
C ARG A 62 -2.18 -9.54 -2.76
N GLN A 63 -1.22 -9.69 -3.67
CA GLN A 63 0.12 -10.16 -3.31
C GLN A 63 0.78 -9.22 -2.30
N ALA A 64 0.68 -7.91 -2.54
CA ALA A 64 1.25 -6.93 -1.62
C ALA A 64 0.60 -7.02 -0.24
N ILE A 65 -0.73 -7.13 -0.19
CA ILE A 65 -1.47 -7.20 1.06
C ILE A 65 -1.13 -8.48 1.82
N ILE A 66 -1.03 -9.62 1.10
CA ILE A 66 -0.68 -10.88 1.73
C ILE A 66 0.70 -10.79 2.37
N GLU A 67 1.67 -10.23 1.67
CA GLU A 67 3.02 -10.14 2.20
C GLU A 67 3.10 -9.22 3.42
N LEU A 68 2.40 -8.09 3.38
CA LEU A 68 2.37 -7.19 4.52
C LEU A 68 1.66 -7.81 5.72
N THR A 69 0.63 -8.59 5.46
CA THR A 69 -0.10 -9.30 6.51
C THR A 69 0.79 -10.39 7.12
N ASN A 70 1.50 -11.14 6.27
CA ASN A 70 2.39 -12.19 6.76
C ASN A 70 3.55 -11.63 7.57
N SER A 71 3.96 -10.40 7.26
CA SER A 71 5.04 -9.72 7.99
C SER A 71 4.57 -9.04 9.28
N GLY A 72 3.26 -9.08 9.55
CA GLY A 72 2.72 -8.47 10.77
C GLY A 72 2.52 -6.97 10.66
N ILE A 73 2.67 -6.40 9.47
CA ILE A 73 2.48 -4.96 9.27
C ILE A 73 1.00 -4.61 9.13
N LEU A 74 0.22 -5.53 8.56
CA LEU A 74 -1.22 -5.38 8.43
C LEU A 74 -1.90 -6.59 9.07
N TYR A 75 -3.19 -6.43 9.41
CA TYR A 75 -3.99 -7.57 9.84
C TYR A 75 -5.38 -7.46 9.21
N LYS A 76 -6.02 -8.61 9.01
CA LYS A 76 -7.35 -8.64 8.42
C LYS A 76 -8.40 -8.95 9.47
N MET A 77 -9.53 -8.26 9.36
CA MET A 77 -10.71 -8.57 10.15
C MET A 77 -11.81 -8.97 9.19
N LYS A 78 -12.22 -10.23 9.24
CA LYS A 78 -13.19 -10.78 8.32
C LYS A 78 -14.47 -9.94 8.32
N GLY A 79 -14.92 -9.57 7.12
CA GLY A 79 -16.11 -8.76 6.96
C GLY A 79 -15.92 -7.28 7.24
N LYS A 80 -14.73 -6.87 7.69
CA LYS A 80 -14.47 -5.47 8.02
C LYS A 80 -13.39 -4.82 7.18
N GLY A 81 -12.35 -5.58 6.81
CA GLY A 81 -11.30 -5.07 5.96
C GLY A 81 -9.91 -5.37 6.47
N THR A 82 -8.94 -4.61 5.98
CA THR A 82 -7.53 -4.74 6.33
C THR A 82 -7.11 -3.50 7.12
N PHE A 83 -6.37 -3.72 8.18
CA PHE A 83 -6.02 -2.67 9.15
C PHE A 83 -4.52 -2.66 9.41
N VAL A 84 -4.02 -1.52 9.88
CA VAL A 84 -2.62 -1.37 10.28
C VAL A 84 -2.41 -2.02 11.64
N ALA A 85 -1.43 -2.91 11.70
CA ALA A 85 -1.08 -3.59 12.96
C ALA A 85 -0.34 -2.66 13.91
#